data_4acdcad11553cd91dc77b7983f6dcd9d
#
_entry.id   4acdcad11553cd91dc77b7983f6dcd9d
#
_cell.length_a   1.000
_cell.length_b   1.000
_cell.length_c   1.000
_cell.angle_alpha   90.00
_cell.angle_beta   90.00
_cell.angle_gamma   90.00
#
_symmetry.space_group_name_H-M   'P 1'
#
loop_
_entity.id
_entity.type
_entity.pdbx_description
1 polymer ?
#
loop_
_entity_poly.entity_id
_entity_poly.type
_entity_poly.pdbx_seq_one_letter_code
_entity_poly.pdbx_strand_id
1 'polypeptide(L)'
;MKTLACIILLVGGAAVVAPIEAGGEDKTKPSITMRASPAAGFSPLRVVLTVELKGGADDFADYYCPTIEWIWGDDTRAESTADCDPYEPGKSQIQRRYTTSRIFQTSGNAKVEFRLKQKDKIVGSGSTRINIRPGLRDDGGVCCGASNDR
;
A
#
# COMPACT_ATOMS: atom_id res chain seq x y z
N MET A 1 -3.29 83.14 -10.13
CA MET A 1 -3.64 82.15 -9.11
C MET A 1 -3.93 80.85 -9.81
N LYS A 2 -3.03 79.88 -9.74
CA LYS A 2 -3.11 78.58 -10.44
C LYS A 2 -3.32 77.52 -9.36
N THR A 3 -4.52 76.95 -9.30
CA THR A 3 -4.86 75.83 -8.44
C THR A 3 -4.41 74.50 -9.11
N LEU A 4 -3.45 73.82 -8.52
CA LEU A 4 -3.05 72.45 -8.90
C LEU A 4 -4.02 71.47 -8.25
N ALA A 5 -4.74 70.73 -9.06
CA ALA A 5 -5.53 69.58 -8.62
C ALA A 5 -4.67 68.31 -8.63
N CYS A 6 -4.43 67.75 -7.45
CA CYS A 6 -3.71 66.49 -7.28
C CYS A 6 -4.71 65.33 -7.48
N ILE A 7 -4.55 64.57 -8.58
CA ILE A 7 -5.34 63.36 -8.83
C ILE A 7 -4.59 62.17 -8.18
N ILE A 8 -5.15 61.61 -7.12
CA ILE A 8 -4.67 60.40 -6.49
C ILE A 8 -5.29 59.20 -7.22
N LEU A 9 -4.48 58.50 -8.00
CA LEU A 9 -4.82 57.18 -8.60
C LEU A 9 -4.70 56.09 -7.55
N LEU A 10 -5.86 55.64 -7.04
CA LEU A 10 -5.96 54.40 -6.24
C LEU A 10 -5.89 53.19 -7.17
N VAL A 11 -4.72 52.53 -7.19
CA VAL A 11 -4.56 51.22 -7.85
C VAL A 11 -5.11 50.15 -6.89
N GLY A 12 -6.35 49.73 -7.13
CA GLY A 12 -6.95 48.61 -6.46
C GLY A 12 -6.35 47.30 -6.94
N GLY A 13 -5.49 46.69 -6.13
CA GLY A 13 -5.01 45.35 -6.35
C GLY A 13 -6.10 44.31 -6.12
N ALA A 14 -6.64 43.73 -7.16
CA ALA A 14 -7.54 42.58 -7.07
C ALA A 14 -6.68 41.35 -6.74
N ALA A 15 -6.76 40.88 -5.48
CA ALA A 15 -6.20 39.60 -5.09
C ALA A 15 -7.01 38.47 -5.74
N VAL A 16 -6.46 37.83 -6.75
CA VAL A 16 -7.02 36.62 -7.36
C VAL A 16 -6.79 35.47 -6.38
N VAL A 17 -7.81 35.13 -5.59
CA VAL A 17 -7.82 33.91 -4.80
C VAL A 17 -8.11 32.76 -5.78
N ALA A 18 -7.08 31.99 -6.12
CA ALA A 18 -7.26 30.75 -6.88
C ALA A 18 -7.99 29.74 -5.99
N PRO A 19 -9.07 29.09 -6.47
CA PRO A 19 -9.70 28.00 -5.72
C PRO A 19 -8.71 26.86 -5.62
N ILE A 20 -8.42 26.42 -4.40
CA ILE A 20 -7.76 25.14 -4.15
C ILE A 20 -8.79 24.09 -4.52
N GLU A 21 -8.66 23.49 -5.69
CA GLU A 21 -9.40 22.27 -6.03
C GLU A 21 -8.95 21.17 -5.06
N ALA A 22 -9.73 20.96 -4.01
CA ALA A 22 -9.66 19.75 -3.22
C ALA A 22 -9.96 18.61 -4.19
N GLY A 23 -8.94 17.79 -4.49
CA GLY A 23 -9.08 16.62 -5.34
C GLY A 23 -10.22 15.76 -4.80
N GLY A 24 -11.37 15.79 -5.47
CA GLY A 24 -12.51 14.96 -5.14
C GLY A 24 -12.06 13.51 -5.29
N GLU A 25 -12.11 12.73 -4.20
CA GLU A 25 -11.99 11.28 -4.29
C GLU A 25 -13.04 10.78 -5.28
N ASP A 26 -12.60 10.16 -6.34
CA ASP A 26 -13.49 9.54 -7.31
C ASP A 26 -14.29 8.45 -6.62
N LYS A 27 -15.54 8.74 -6.26
CA LYS A 27 -16.44 7.84 -5.54
C LYS A 27 -16.68 6.52 -6.26
N THR A 28 -16.30 6.42 -7.52
CA THR A 28 -16.40 5.20 -8.33
C THR A 28 -15.20 4.28 -8.13
N LYS A 29 -14.07 4.82 -7.67
CA LYS A 29 -12.84 4.08 -7.44
C LYS A 29 -12.89 3.30 -6.12
N PRO A 30 -12.70 1.96 -6.14
CA PRO A 30 -12.61 1.17 -4.91
C PRO A 30 -11.37 1.53 -4.09
N SER A 31 -11.52 1.58 -2.77
CA SER A 31 -10.41 1.74 -1.84
C SER A 31 -9.71 0.42 -1.59
N ILE A 32 -8.37 0.46 -1.41
CA ILE A 32 -7.56 -0.73 -1.16
C ILE A 32 -7.19 -0.80 0.32
N THR A 33 -7.54 -1.90 0.96
CA THR A 33 -7.18 -2.20 2.34
C THR A 33 -6.34 -3.46 2.38
N MET A 34 -5.20 -3.44 3.08
CA MET A 34 -4.30 -4.59 3.22
C MET A 34 -4.12 -4.96 4.68
N ARG A 35 -4.16 -6.26 4.98
CA ARG A 35 -3.99 -6.83 6.32
C ARG A 35 -3.01 -7.99 6.29
N ALA A 36 -2.24 -8.11 7.37
CA ALA A 36 -1.36 -9.24 7.65
C ALA A 36 -1.89 -10.04 8.84
N SER A 37 -1.88 -11.34 8.75
CA SER A 37 -2.29 -12.22 9.85
C SER A 37 -1.31 -13.40 9.98
N PRO A 38 -0.58 -13.50 11.10
CA PRO A 38 -0.44 -12.51 12.17
C PRO A 38 0.37 -11.28 11.70
N ALA A 39 0.11 -10.10 12.33
CA ALA A 39 0.88 -8.88 12.06
C ALA A 39 2.19 -8.81 12.87
N ALA A 40 2.35 -9.70 13.87
CA ALA A 40 3.57 -9.83 14.66
C ALA A 40 3.77 -11.28 15.11
N GLY A 41 5.03 -11.68 15.29
CA GLY A 41 5.37 -13.03 15.75
C GLY A 41 6.87 -13.25 15.80
N PHE A 42 7.29 -14.50 15.94
CA PHE A 42 8.70 -14.89 16.01
C PHE A 42 9.15 -15.56 14.70
N SER A 43 10.39 -15.33 14.30
CA SER A 43 10.97 -15.99 13.14
C SER A 43 11.25 -17.48 13.42
N PRO A 44 10.99 -18.38 12.45
CA PRO A 44 10.34 -18.15 11.16
C PRO A 44 8.83 -17.90 11.29
N LEU A 45 8.34 -16.80 10.72
CA LEU A 45 6.93 -16.40 10.84
C LEU A 45 6.19 -16.60 9.51
N ARG A 46 5.20 -17.49 9.50
CA ARG A 46 4.26 -17.58 8.36
C ARG A 46 3.17 -16.53 8.51
N VAL A 47 3.02 -15.68 7.51
CA VAL A 47 2.04 -14.62 7.46
C VAL A 47 1.14 -14.80 6.25
N VAL A 48 -0.16 -14.69 6.46
CA VAL A 48 -1.16 -14.58 5.40
C VAL A 48 -1.47 -13.10 5.18
N LEU A 49 -1.36 -12.67 3.95
CA LEU A 49 -1.65 -11.31 3.50
C LEU A 49 -2.96 -11.31 2.74
N THR A 50 -3.86 -10.44 3.14
CA THR A 50 -5.15 -10.26 2.49
C THR A 50 -5.32 -8.81 2.08
N VAL A 51 -5.64 -8.59 0.82
CA VAL A 51 -6.00 -7.30 0.24
C VAL A 51 -7.48 -7.33 -0.11
N GLU A 52 -8.20 -6.31 0.29
CA GLU A 52 -9.63 -6.13 0.01
C GLU A 52 -9.86 -4.80 -0.69
N LEU A 53 -10.60 -4.83 -1.79
CA LEU A 53 -11.10 -3.67 -2.49
C LEU A 53 -12.51 -3.36 -1.99
N LYS A 54 -12.70 -2.19 -1.36
CA LYS A 54 -13.95 -1.79 -0.71
C LYS A 54 -14.61 -0.60 -1.38
N GLY A 55 -15.92 -0.65 -1.45
CA GLY A 55 -16.71 0.41 -2.10
C GLY A 55 -16.42 0.52 -3.60
N GLY A 56 -16.76 1.66 -4.17
CA GLY A 56 -16.60 1.93 -5.60
C GLY A 56 -17.41 1.02 -6.50
N ALA A 57 -17.26 1.18 -7.81
CA ALA A 57 -17.96 0.39 -8.81
C ALA A 57 -17.39 -1.02 -8.96
N ASP A 58 -18.26 -2.02 -9.22
CA ASP A 58 -17.83 -3.40 -9.45
C ASP A 58 -17.17 -3.58 -10.83
N ASP A 59 -17.44 -2.69 -11.77
CA ASP A 59 -16.91 -2.65 -13.12
C ASP A 59 -15.86 -1.55 -13.31
N PHE A 60 -15.12 -1.17 -12.27
CA PHE A 60 -14.10 -0.14 -12.35
C PHE A 60 -12.96 -0.59 -13.26
N ALA A 61 -12.89 -0.01 -14.48
CA ALA A 61 -12.05 -0.48 -15.58
C ALA A 61 -10.56 -0.60 -15.23
N ASP A 62 -10.01 0.37 -14.46
CA ASP A 62 -8.60 0.35 -14.07
C ASP A 62 -8.24 -0.82 -13.15
N TYR A 63 -9.22 -1.43 -12.48
CA TYR A 63 -9.01 -2.58 -11.58
C TYR A 63 -9.47 -3.90 -12.19
N TYR A 64 -9.94 -3.87 -13.45
CA TYR A 64 -10.27 -5.08 -14.17
C TYR A 64 -9.02 -5.76 -14.70
N CYS A 65 -8.84 -7.02 -14.36
CA CYS A 65 -7.70 -7.86 -14.81
C CYS A 65 -6.33 -7.18 -14.69
N PRO A 66 -5.96 -6.65 -13.52
CA PRO A 66 -4.67 -6.01 -13.36
C PRO A 66 -3.56 -7.04 -13.23
N THR A 67 -2.35 -6.66 -13.60
CA THR A 67 -1.15 -7.33 -13.10
C THR A 67 -1.00 -6.98 -11.62
N ILE A 68 -0.89 -7.98 -10.76
CA ILE A 68 -0.66 -7.81 -9.32
C ILE A 68 0.81 -7.99 -8.99
N GLU A 69 1.35 -7.08 -8.19
CA GLU A 69 2.72 -7.13 -7.71
C GLU A 69 2.75 -7.08 -6.18
N TRP A 70 3.47 -8.04 -5.58
CA TRP A 70 3.77 -8.08 -4.16
C TRP A 70 5.23 -7.71 -3.95
N ILE A 71 5.53 -6.71 -3.13
CA ILE A 71 6.87 -6.29 -2.74
C ILE A 71 7.04 -6.63 -1.26
N TRP A 72 8.01 -7.46 -0.94
CA TRP A 72 8.09 -8.10 0.37
C TRP A 72 8.87 -7.32 1.43
N GLY A 73 9.57 -6.25 1.03
CA GLY A 73 10.38 -5.44 1.93
C GLY A 73 11.77 -6.02 2.23
N ASP A 74 12.15 -7.05 1.49
CA ASP A 74 13.48 -7.68 1.48
C ASP A 74 14.09 -7.66 0.07
N ASP A 75 13.75 -6.64 -0.71
CA ASP A 75 14.12 -6.44 -2.13
C ASP A 75 13.59 -7.52 -3.09
N THR A 76 12.82 -8.47 -2.58
CA THR A 76 12.16 -9.47 -3.43
C THR A 76 10.73 -9.05 -3.77
N ARG A 77 10.26 -9.52 -4.92
CA ARG A 77 8.90 -9.28 -5.42
C ARG A 77 8.35 -10.51 -6.11
N ALA A 78 7.04 -10.58 -6.16
CA ALA A 78 6.29 -11.56 -6.94
C ALA A 78 5.26 -10.82 -7.78
N GLU A 79 5.17 -11.19 -9.06
CA GLU A 79 4.22 -10.61 -10.02
C GLU A 79 3.37 -11.71 -10.60
N SER A 80 2.08 -11.42 -10.80
CA SER A 80 1.13 -12.35 -11.41
C SER A 80 0.13 -11.57 -12.25
N THR A 81 -0.11 -12.07 -13.47
CA THR A 81 -1.10 -11.53 -14.39
C THR A 81 -2.12 -12.61 -14.65
N ALA A 82 -3.41 -12.30 -14.52
CA ALA A 82 -4.48 -13.18 -14.92
C ALA A 82 -4.73 -13.04 -16.43
N ASP A 83 -5.20 -14.14 -17.05
CA ASP A 83 -5.73 -14.12 -18.40
C ASP A 83 -7.24 -13.89 -18.29
N CYS A 84 -7.73 -12.79 -18.86
CA CYS A 84 -9.13 -12.38 -18.76
C CYS A 84 -9.68 -12.05 -20.13
N ASP A 85 -11.00 -12.18 -20.27
CA ASP A 85 -11.72 -11.70 -21.42
C ASP A 85 -11.61 -10.16 -21.56
N PRO A 86 -11.84 -9.61 -22.75
CA PRO A 86 -11.85 -8.16 -22.94
C PRO A 86 -12.85 -7.46 -22.01
N TYR A 87 -12.47 -6.29 -21.50
CA TYR A 87 -13.33 -5.50 -20.63
C TYR A 87 -14.62 -5.06 -21.33
N GLU A 88 -15.77 -5.35 -20.71
CA GLU A 88 -17.09 -4.90 -21.13
C GLU A 88 -17.75 -4.09 -20.02
N PRO A 89 -18.04 -2.77 -20.21
CA PRO A 89 -18.70 -1.94 -19.23
C PRO A 89 -20.04 -2.54 -18.75
N GLY A 90 -20.27 -2.54 -17.44
CA GLY A 90 -21.50 -3.07 -16.82
C GLY A 90 -21.61 -4.59 -16.76
N LYS A 91 -20.67 -5.34 -17.38
CA LYS A 91 -20.63 -6.81 -17.33
C LYS A 91 -19.39 -7.34 -16.63
N SER A 92 -18.23 -6.76 -16.93
CA SER A 92 -16.96 -7.15 -16.32
C SER A 92 -16.94 -6.79 -14.85
N GLN A 93 -16.45 -7.69 -14.02
CA GLN A 93 -16.36 -7.48 -12.57
C GLN A 93 -14.91 -7.53 -12.10
N ILE A 94 -14.54 -6.64 -11.21
CA ILE A 94 -13.23 -6.62 -10.59
C ILE A 94 -13.10 -7.70 -9.51
N GLN A 95 -11.92 -8.26 -9.37
CA GLN A 95 -11.62 -9.13 -8.24
C GLN A 95 -11.47 -8.28 -6.97
N ARG A 96 -12.32 -8.54 -5.97
CA ARG A 96 -12.40 -7.77 -4.73
C ARG A 96 -11.44 -8.22 -3.65
N ARG A 97 -10.86 -9.42 -3.77
CA ARG A 97 -9.98 -9.99 -2.73
C ARG A 97 -8.78 -10.70 -3.36
N TYR A 98 -7.61 -10.39 -2.82
CA TYR A 98 -6.35 -11.06 -3.16
C TYR A 98 -5.73 -11.59 -1.87
N THR A 99 -5.23 -12.83 -1.90
CA THR A 99 -4.63 -13.47 -0.73
C THR A 99 -3.38 -14.19 -1.15
N THR A 100 -2.33 -14.05 -0.33
CA THR A 100 -1.07 -14.78 -0.49
C THR A 100 -0.50 -15.12 0.88
N SER A 101 0.48 -16.02 0.94
CA SER A 101 1.19 -16.33 2.18
C SER A 101 2.69 -16.35 1.96
N ARG A 102 3.44 -15.88 2.97
CA ARG A 102 4.91 -15.91 2.95
C ARG A 102 5.46 -16.29 4.32
N ILE A 103 6.60 -16.93 4.33
CA ILE A 103 7.37 -17.21 5.55
C ILE A 103 8.53 -16.22 5.61
N PHE A 104 8.58 -15.44 6.68
CA PHE A 104 9.68 -14.52 6.99
C PHE A 104 10.68 -15.23 7.90
N GLN A 105 11.87 -15.45 7.38
CA GLN A 105 12.94 -16.20 8.09
C GLN A 105 13.75 -15.31 9.03
N THR A 106 13.84 -14.00 8.71
CA THR A 106 14.69 -13.04 9.41
C THR A 106 13.83 -12.14 10.30
N SER A 107 14.33 -11.86 11.50
CA SER A 107 13.71 -10.87 12.40
C SER A 107 13.87 -9.45 11.87
N GLY A 108 12.91 -8.60 12.19
CA GLY A 108 12.89 -7.19 11.77
C GLY A 108 11.49 -6.68 11.51
N ASN A 109 11.41 -5.48 10.96
CA ASN A 109 10.16 -4.88 10.49
C ASN A 109 10.08 -5.00 8.97
N ALA A 110 9.22 -5.87 8.47
CA ALA A 110 8.96 -5.99 7.05
C ALA A 110 7.79 -5.06 6.66
N LYS A 111 8.00 -4.19 5.67
CA LYS A 111 6.93 -3.44 5.01
C LYS A 111 6.58 -4.18 3.73
N VAL A 112 5.41 -4.79 3.69
CA VAL A 112 4.89 -5.43 2.48
C VAL A 112 3.99 -4.46 1.74
N GLU A 113 4.17 -4.36 0.44
CA GLU A 113 3.39 -3.51 -0.45
C GLU A 113 2.73 -4.36 -1.53
N PHE A 114 1.48 -4.06 -1.81
CA PHE A 114 0.68 -4.64 -2.90
C PHE A 114 0.40 -3.56 -3.92
N ARG A 115 0.53 -3.89 -5.20
CA ARG A 115 0.24 -2.97 -6.30
C ARG A 115 -0.64 -3.64 -7.34
N LEU A 116 -1.62 -2.88 -7.82
CA LEU A 116 -2.37 -3.17 -9.03
C LEU A 116 -1.76 -2.37 -10.18
N LYS A 117 -1.42 -3.05 -11.27
CA LYS A 117 -0.80 -2.43 -12.44
C LYS A 117 -1.66 -2.68 -13.67
N GLN A 118 -1.90 -1.65 -14.46
CA GLN A 118 -2.42 -1.78 -15.82
C GLN A 118 -1.29 -1.44 -16.77
N LYS A 119 -0.85 -2.45 -17.52
CA LYS A 119 0.41 -2.36 -18.28
C LYS A 119 1.54 -1.97 -17.34
N ASP A 120 2.19 -0.83 -17.57
CA ASP A 120 3.31 -0.35 -16.71
C ASP A 120 2.88 0.69 -15.66
N LYS A 121 1.59 1.06 -15.62
CA LYS A 121 1.08 2.08 -14.71
C LYS A 121 0.51 1.47 -13.43
N ILE A 122 0.95 1.96 -12.27
CA ILE A 122 0.33 1.61 -10.98
C ILE A 122 -1.01 2.35 -10.89
N VAL A 123 -2.11 1.60 -10.83
CA VAL A 123 -3.48 2.12 -10.73
C VAL A 123 -4.00 2.09 -9.30
N GLY A 124 -3.41 1.26 -8.45
CA GLY A 124 -3.74 1.19 -7.03
C GLY A 124 -2.65 0.51 -6.22
N SER A 125 -2.56 0.84 -4.93
CA SER A 125 -1.60 0.22 -4.02
C SER A 125 -2.12 0.17 -2.59
N GLY A 126 -1.61 -0.78 -1.81
CA GLY A 126 -1.83 -0.91 -0.38
C GLY A 126 -0.58 -1.41 0.30
N SER A 127 -0.39 -1.11 1.58
CA SER A 127 0.76 -1.62 2.33
C SER A 127 0.40 -1.98 3.76
N THR A 128 1.18 -2.89 4.34
CA THR A 128 1.08 -3.25 5.76
C THR A 128 2.48 -3.48 6.33
N ARG A 129 2.59 -3.41 7.65
CA ARG A 129 3.84 -3.72 8.37
C ARG A 129 3.68 -4.98 9.19
N ILE A 130 4.75 -5.77 9.25
CA ILE A 130 4.83 -7.00 10.01
C ILE A 130 6.04 -6.86 10.94
N ASN A 131 5.84 -7.11 12.24
CA ASN A 131 6.91 -7.11 13.22
C ASN A 131 7.35 -8.55 13.51
N ILE A 132 8.58 -8.91 13.12
CA ILE A 132 9.13 -10.24 13.29
C ILE A 132 10.20 -10.18 14.37
N ARG A 133 9.94 -10.79 15.51
CA ARG A 133 10.89 -10.91 16.61
C ARG A 133 11.87 -12.06 16.37
N PRO A 134 13.08 -11.99 16.93
CA PRO A 134 14.00 -13.15 16.89
C PRO A 134 13.30 -14.37 17.48
N GLY A 135 13.35 -15.51 16.78
CA GLY A 135 12.95 -16.80 17.32
C GLY A 135 13.85 -17.18 18.50
N LEU A 136 13.36 -18.08 19.34
CA LEU A 136 14.21 -18.72 20.32
C LEU A 136 15.30 -19.47 19.53
N ARG A 137 16.52 -18.99 19.57
CA ARG A 137 17.66 -19.83 19.23
C ARG A 137 17.70 -20.90 20.28
N ASP A 138 17.71 -22.14 19.87
CA ASP A 138 18.20 -23.25 20.66
C ASP A 138 19.72 -23.01 20.73
N ASP A 139 20.13 -22.04 21.53
CA ASP A 139 21.52 -21.93 21.96
C ASP A 139 21.70 -23.16 22.79
N GLY A 140 22.21 -24.22 22.14
CA GLY A 140 22.46 -25.53 22.75
C GLY A 140 23.12 -25.27 24.09
N GLY A 141 22.31 -25.39 25.13
CA GLY A 141 22.73 -25.07 26.49
C GLY A 141 23.99 -25.88 26.76
N VAL A 142 25.09 -25.19 26.92
CA VAL A 142 26.20 -25.73 27.69
C VAL A 142 25.65 -25.88 29.10
N CYS A 143 24.97 -27.00 29.33
CA CYS A 143 24.61 -27.41 30.67
C CYS A 143 25.90 -27.45 31.48
N CYS A 144 25.93 -26.67 32.55
CA CYS A 144 26.88 -26.54 33.59
C CYS A 144 27.70 -27.84 33.78
N GLY A 145 28.96 -27.77 33.38
CA GLY A 145 29.92 -28.78 33.77
C GLY A 145 29.96 -28.84 35.29
N ALA A 146 29.48 -29.92 35.83
CA ALA A 146 29.69 -30.24 37.23
C ALA A 146 31.21 -30.34 37.44
N SER A 147 31.79 -29.36 38.10
CA SER A 147 33.11 -29.42 38.67
C SER A 147 33.11 -30.53 39.74
N ASN A 148 33.63 -31.66 39.39
CA ASN A 148 33.97 -32.67 40.40
C ASN A 148 35.40 -32.38 40.84
N ASP A 149 35.51 -31.50 41.85
CA ASP A 149 36.72 -31.45 42.64
C ASP A 149 36.74 -32.63 43.63
N ARG A 150 37.80 -33.37 43.50
CA ARG A 150 38.23 -34.33 44.48
C ARG A 150 39.74 -34.23 44.63
#